data_68040c6ccd1e9e9ff2500bce9288e9e8
#
_entry.id   68040c6ccd1e9e9ff2500bce9288e9e8
#
_cell.length_a   1.000
_cell.length_b   1.000
_cell.length_c   1.000
_cell.angle_alpha   90.00
_cell.angle_beta   90.00
_cell.angle_gamma   90.00
#
_symmetry.space_group_name_H-M   'P 1'
#
loop_
_entity.id
_entity.type
_entity.pdbx_description
1 polymer ?
#
loop_
_entity_poly.entity_id
_entity_poly.type
_entity_poly.pdbx_seq_one_letter_code
_entity_poly.pdbx_strand_id
1 'polypeptide(L)'
;PTVKLYMNDETFVNGGITNESPFLLAILYDEHGINTASGIGHDIIGILDGDESNPYIMNDYYQTELDDYTHGRVYFPYRNLAPGLHTITFKSWDVYNNPITAEIQFVVVGDETITLKNVLNYPNPFVSYTEFWFSHNRPFEPLEVQVQVMTITGKIVWTKNQTVMTDGFLSRDITWDGKD
;
A
#
# COMPACT_ATOMS: atom_id res chain seq x y z
N PRO A 1 -6.63 10.57 18.50
CA PRO A 1 -6.81 9.97 17.16
C PRO A 1 -5.93 8.73 16.96
N THR A 2 -6.31 7.88 16.00
CA THR A 2 -5.49 6.77 15.49
C THR A 2 -5.35 6.88 13.98
N VAL A 3 -4.26 6.36 13.41
CA VAL A 3 -4.04 6.35 11.97
C VAL A 3 -3.35 5.06 11.53
N LYS A 4 -3.78 4.53 10.38
CA LYS A 4 -3.10 3.45 9.65
C LYS A 4 -2.70 3.98 8.29
N LEU A 5 -1.45 3.69 7.89
CA LEU A 5 -0.88 4.16 6.63
C LEU A 5 -0.65 3.00 5.67
N TYR A 6 -0.95 3.24 4.41
CA TYR A 6 -0.73 2.31 3.30
C TYR A 6 -0.30 3.08 2.05
N MET A 7 0.35 2.40 1.13
CA MET A 7 0.58 2.93 -0.22
C MET A 7 -0.40 2.28 -1.18
N ASN A 8 -1.16 3.08 -1.91
CA ASN A 8 -2.21 2.75 -2.86
C ASN A 8 -3.47 2.13 -2.22
N ASP A 9 -3.36 1.01 -1.54
CA ASP A 9 -4.48 0.30 -0.91
C ASP A 9 -4.08 -0.41 0.38
N GLU A 10 -5.06 -0.94 1.10
CA GLU A 10 -4.88 -1.59 2.41
C GLU A 10 -4.12 -2.92 2.36
N THR A 11 -3.83 -3.47 1.18
CA THR A 11 -3.02 -4.69 1.04
C THR A 11 -1.52 -4.40 1.13
N PHE A 12 -1.12 -3.14 1.06
CA PHE A 12 0.27 -2.73 1.14
C PHE A 12 0.91 -3.13 2.47
N VAL A 13 2.10 -3.70 2.38
CA VAL A 13 2.92 -4.05 3.54
C VAL A 13 4.06 -3.04 3.67
N ASN A 14 4.29 -2.53 4.88
CA ASN A 14 5.36 -1.57 5.16
C ASN A 14 6.72 -2.08 4.65
N GLY A 15 7.45 -1.25 3.91
CA GLY A 15 8.68 -1.62 3.21
C GLY A 15 8.48 -2.24 1.82
N GLY A 16 7.23 -2.38 1.36
CA GLY A 16 6.88 -2.88 0.04
C GLY A 16 7.31 -1.96 -1.10
N ILE A 17 7.13 -2.43 -2.33
CA ILE A 17 7.48 -1.65 -3.53
C ILE A 17 6.30 -0.83 -4.04
N THR A 18 6.64 0.32 -4.64
CA THR A 18 5.72 1.19 -5.36
C THR A 18 6.33 1.62 -6.70
N ASN A 19 5.55 2.28 -7.55
CA ASN A 19 6.05 3.03 -8.69
C ASN A 19 6.41 4.48 -8.30
N GLU A 20 6.80 5.30 -9.27
CA GLU A 20 7.22 6.70 -9.06
C GLU A 20 6.07 7.64 -8.66
N SER A 21 4.83 7.23 -8.83
CA SER A 21 3.65 8.06 -8.58
C SER A 21 2.60 7.33 -7.72
N PRO A 22 2.95 6.90 -6.51
CA PRO A 22 2.01 6.19 -5.65
C PRO A 22 1.05 7.14 -4.94
N PHE A 23 -0.05 6.58 -4.42
CA PHE A 23 -0.93 7.27 -3.48
C PHE A 23 -0.59 6.89 -2.03
N LEU A 24 -0.58 7.86 -1.14
CA LEU A 24 -0.65 7.62 0.30
C LEU A 24 -2.13 7.46 0.68
N LEU A 25 -2.47 6.35 1.30
CA LEU A 25 -3.76 6.12 1.95
C LEU A 25 -3.56 6.17 3.47
N ALA A 26 -4.13 7.16 4.12
CA ALA A 26 -4.21 7.23 5.58
C ALA A 26 -5.66 7.01 6.01
N ILE A 27 -5.89 6.01 6.87
CA ILE A 27 -7.18 5.73 7.48
C ILE A 27 -7.15 6.23 8.91
N LEU A 28 -8.02 7.19 9.22
CA LEU A 28 -8.05 7.88 10.50
C LEU A 28 -9.32 7.54 11.28
N TYR A 29 -9.17 7.47 12.59
CA TYR A 29 -10.28 7.35 13.52
C TYR A 29 -10.05 8.25 14.74
N ASP A 30 -11.10 8.98 15.12
CA ASP A 30 -11.18 9.70 16.38
C ASP A 30 -12.63 9.88 16.82
N GLU A 31 -12.95 9.64 18.09
CA GLU A 31 -14.30 9.71 18.63
C GLU A 31 -14.93 11.12 18.55
N HIS A 32 -14.10 12.17 18.49
CA HIS A 32 -14.53 13.58 18.42
C HIS A 32 -14.37 14.16 17.00
N GLY A 33 -13.71 13.42 16.10
CA GLY A 33 -13.45 13.81 14.72
C GLY A 33 -12.05 14.42 14.51
N ILE A 34 -11.60 14.34 13.27
CA ILE A 34 -10.31 14.87 12.82
C ILE A 34 -10.42 16.36 12.53
N ASN A 35 -9.44 17.13 12.95
CA ASN A 35 -9.34 18.54 12.62
C ASN A 35 -8.95 18.69 11.14
N THR A 36 -9.88 19.17 10.33
CA THR A 36 -9.69 19.42 8.89
C THR A 36 -9.54 20.91 8.58
N ALA A 37 -9.74 21.78 9.57
CA ALA A 37 -9.58 23.21 9.37
C ALA A 37 -8.10 23.54 9.15
N SER A 38 -7.79 24.17 8.02
CA SER A 38 -6.44 24.69 7.78
C SER A 38 -6.11 25.78 8.77
N GLY A 39 -4.95 25.68 9.41
CA GLY A 39 -4.51 26.67 10.38
C GLY A 39 -3.05 26.48 10.77
N ILE A 40 -2.45 27.51 11.34
CA ILE A 40 -1.03 27.49 11.70
C ILE A 40 -0.74 26.33 12.67
N GLY A 41 -0.02 25.32 12.17
CA GLY A 41 0.52 24.23 12.98
C GLY A 41 -0.41 23.03 13.22
N HIS A 42 -1.62 23.00 12.64
CA HIS A 42 -2.58 21.89 12.81
C HIS A 42 -3.08 21.30 11.49
N ASP A 43 -2.38 21.56 10.39
CA ASP A 43 -2.72 20.95 9.11
C ASP A 43 -2.44 19.43 9.12
N ILE A 44 -3.22 18.69 8.35
CA ILE A 44 -2.90 17.30 8.01
C ILE A 44 -1.72 17.34 7.06
N ILE A 45 -0.59 16.78 7.46
CA ILE A 45 0.65 16.87 6.68
C ILE A 45 1.34 15.53 6.48
N GLY A 46 2.02 15.41 5.35
CA GLY A 46 2.98 14.35 5.07
C GLY A 46 4.37 14.94 4.88
N ILE A 47 5.35 14.42 5.59
CA ILE A 47 6.76 14.80 5.48
C ILE A 47 7.48 13.66 4.76
N LEU A 48 7.98 13.93 3.56
CA LEU A 48 8.73 12.96 2.77
C LEU A 48 10.21 13.01 3.15
N ASP A 49 10.79 11.86 3.46
CA ASP A 49 12.23 11.68 3.75
C ASP A 49 12.79 12.65 4.79
N GLY A 50 11.94 13.08 5.75
CA GLY A 50 12.34 13.98 6.82
C GLY A 50 12.49 15.46 6.41
N ASP A 51 12.06 15.84 5.21
CA ASP A 51 12.07 17.25 4.79
C ASP A 51 10.93 18.04 5.45
N GLU A 52 11.15 18.46 6.68
CA GLU A 52 10.20 19.29 7.45
C GLU A 52 10.04 20.71 6.88
N SER A 53 10.93 21.13 5.98
CA SER A 53 10.85 22.46 5.36
C SER A 53 9.79 22.56 4.28
N ASN A 54 9.43 21.42 3.68
CA ASN A 54 8.46 21.33 2.58
C ASN A 54 7.43 20.23 2.83
N PRO A 55 6.59 20.34 3.87
CA PRO A 55 5.56 19.33 4.12
C PRO A 55 4.46 19.40 3.05
N TYR A 56 3.92 18.25 2.71
CA TYR A 56 2.74 18.15 1.86
C TYR A 56 1.48 18.39 2.68
N ILE A 57 0.73 19.45 2.37
CA ILE A 57 -0.56 19.76 3.03
C ILE A 57 -1.64 18.87 2.41
N MET A 58 -2.36 18.14 3.26
CA MET A 58 -3.30 17.10 2.83
C MET A 58 -4.75 17.35 3.24
N ASN A 59 -5.07 18.51 3.81
CA ASN A 59 -6.43 18.83 4.28
C ASN A 59 -7.49 18.66 3.19
N ASP A 60 -7.21 19.12 1.96
CA ASP A 60 -8.13 19.03 0.81
C ASP A 60 -8.34 17.60 0.30
N TYR A 61 -7.52 16.66 0.73
CA TYR A 61 -7.58 15.24 0.38
C TYR A 61 -8.25 14.38 1.46
N TYR A 62 -8.69 15.02 2.54
CA TYR A 62 -9.41 14.34 3.60
C TYR A 62 -10.89 14.17 3.24
N GLN A 63 -11.42 12.99 3.44
CA GLN A 63 -12.82 12.65 3.27
C GLN A 63 -13.31 11.89 4.50
N THR A 64 -14.41 12.38 5.10
CA THR A 64 -15.14 11.62 6.13
C THR A 64 -15.91 10.47 5.49
N GLU A 65 -16.17 9.41 6.25
CA GLU A 65 -17.11 8.39 5.81
C GLU A 65 -18.53 8.90 5.83
N LEU A 66 -19.40 8.30 5.02
CA LEU A 66 -20.80 8.71 4.93
C LEU A 66 -21.50 8.49 6.27
N ASP A 67 -22.11 9.56 6.78
CA ASP A 67 -22.82 9.59 8.07
C ASP A 67 -21.96 9.22 9.32
N ASP A 68 -20.63 9.28 9.19
CA ASP A 68 -19.70 8.96 10.27
C ASP A 68 -18.53 9.95 10.34
N TYR A 69 -18.63 10.96 11.19
CA TYR A 69 -17.57 11.96 11.39
C TYR A 69 -16.36 11.42 12.17
N THR A 70 -16.49 10.25 12.80
CA THR A 70 -15.40 9.65 13.58
C THR A 70 -14.36 8.96 12.71
N HIS A 71 -14.73 8.54 11.51
CA HIS A 71 -13.86 7.89 10.54
C HIS A 71 -13.63 8.77 9.31
N GLY A 72 -12.42 8.73 8.81
CA GLY A 72 -12.08 9.42 7.57
C GLY A 72 -10.81 8.86 6.95
N ARG A 73 -10.56 9.28 5.74
CA ARG A 73 -9.38 8.87 4.99
C ARG A 73 -8.76 10.04 4.26
N VAL A 74 -7.45 10.00 4.11
CA VAL A 74 -6.70 10.85 3.20
C VAL A 74 -6.19 9.97 2.07
N TYR A 75 -6.42 10.39 0.83
CA TYR A 75 -5.90 9.73 -0.36
C TYR A 75 -5.11 10.72 -1.19
N PHE A 76 -3.79 10.80 -0.92
CA PHE A 76 -2.91 11.83 -1.44
C PHE A 76 -1.98 11.30 -2.55
N PRO A 77 -1.97 11.92 -3.77
CA PRO A 77 -1.11 11.49 -4.86
C PRO A 77 0.31 12.06 -4.73
N TYR A 78 1.30 11.21 -4.55
CA TYR A 78 2.70 11.57 -4.81
C TYR A 78 3.01 11.46 -6.30
N ARG A 79 3.98 12.22 -6.79
CA ARG A 79 4.37 12.20 -8.21
C ARG A 79 5.87 12.33 -8.35
N ASN A 80 6.42 11.62 -9.34
CA ASN A 80 7.82 11.72 -9.75
C ASN A 80 8.81 11.49 -8.59
N LEU A 81 8.52 10.55 -7.71
CA LEU A 81 9.45 10.15 -6.66
C LEU A 81 10.67 9.48 -7.29
N ALA A 82 11.85 9.79 -6.77
CA ALA A 82 13.08 9.15 -7.22
C ALA A 82 13.07 7.64 -6.89
N PRO A 83 13.70 6.78 -7.69
CA PRO A 83 13.89 5.39 -7.31
C PRO A 83 14.71 5.25 -6.02
N GLY A 84 14.29 4.35 -5.14
CA GLY A 84 14.95 4.08 -3.86
C GLY A 84 14.00 3.96 -2.69
N LEU A 85 14.58 3.87 -1.48
CA LEU A 85 13.83 3.83 -0.23
C LEU A 85 13.33 5.22 0.14
N HIS A 86 12.05 5.32 0.46
CA HIS A 86 11.41 6.53 0.97
C HIS A 86 10.69 6.27 2.28
N THR A 87 10.56 7.32 3.07
CA THR A 87 9.80 7.33 4.32
C THR A 87 8.84 8.51 4.31
N ILE A 88 7.58 8.28 4.65
CA ILE A 88 6.61 9.35 4.89
C ILE A 88 6.27 9.37 6.37
N THR A 89 6.45 10.52 7.01
CA THR A 89 5.94 10.80 8.35
C THR A 89 4.64 11.59 8.20
N PHE A 90 3.53 10.97 8.55
CA PHE A 90 2.20 11.57 8.53
C PHE A 90 1.87 12.17 9.89
N LYS A 91 1.30 13.39 9.91
CA LYS A 91 0.83 14.06 11.13
C LYS A 91 -0.57 14.60 10.94
N SER A 92 -1.42 14.43 11.94
CA SER A 92 -2.75 15.06 12.00
C SER A 92 -3.15 15.33 13.44
N TRP A 93 -4.27 16.05 13.64
CA TRP A 93 -4.80 16.41 14.96
C TRP A 93 -6.31 16.12 15.00
N ASP A 94 -6.84 15.87 16.19
CA ASP A 94 -8.28 15.87 16.41
C ASP A 94 -8.78 17.32 16.64
N VAL A 95 -10.09 17.47 16.80
CA VAL A 95 -10.72 18.79 17.06
C VAL A 95 -10.35 19.40 18.42
N TYR A 96 -9.75 18.62 19.33
CA TYR A 96 -9.22 19.09 20.62
C TYR A 96 -7.71 19.37 20.58
N ASN A 97 -7.10 19.34 19.38
CA ASN A 97 -5.67 19.56 19.16
C ASN A 97 -4.75 18.47 19.75
N ASN A 98 -5.24 17.24 19.92
CA ASN A 98 -4.36 16.12 20.23
C ASN A 98 -3.71 15.60 18.93
N PRO A 99 -2.36 15.53 18.88
CA PRO A 99 -1.66 15.09 17.68
C PRO A 99 -1.62 13.57 17.56
N ILE A 100 -1.53 13.10 16.31
CA ILE A 100 -1.10 11.74 15.96
C ILE A 100 0.01 11.82 14.92
N THR A 101 1.01 10.96 15.06
CA THR A 101 2.09 10.79 14.09
C THR A 101 2.25 9.31 13.78
N ALA A 102 2.41 8.99 12.52
CA ALA A 102 2.73 7.64 12.05
C ALA A 102 3.69 7.69 10.88
N GLU A 103 4.43 6.61 10.66
CA GLU A 103 5.41 6.50 9.59
C GLU A 103 5.14 5.28 8.72
N ILE A 104 5.44 5.41 7.44
CA ILE A 104 5.41 4.32 6.47
C ILE A 104 6.66 4.38 5.59
N GLN A 105 7.26 3.23 5.35
CA GLN A 105 8.39 3.06 4.44
C GLN A 105 7.98 2.31 3.20
N PHE A 106 8.56 2.68 2.05
CA PHE A 106 8.32 2.02 0.77
C PHE A 106 9.53 2.20 -0.15
N VAL A 107 9.65 1.32 -1.14
CA VAL A 107 10.72 1.37 -2.14
C VAL A 107 10.12 1.72 -3.49
N VAL A 108 10.52 2.85 -4.06
CA VAL A 108 10.16 3.23 -5.42
C VAL A 108 11.05 2.47 -6.39
N VAL A 109 10.41 1.79 -7.35
CA VAL A 109 11.08 1.15 -8.49
C VAL A 109 10.63 1.82 -9.77
N GLY A 110 11.58 2.06 -10.70
CA GLY A 110 11.27 2.69 -11.98
C GLY A 110 10.35 1.82 -12.85
N ASP A 111 9.60 2.46 -13.74
CA ASP A 111 8.63 1.79 -14.61
C ASP A 111 9.28 1.10 -15.83
N GLU A 112 10.58 1.20 -16.04
CA GLU A 112 11.26 0.68 -17.23
C GLU A 112 11.25 -0.85 -17.31
N THR A 113 11.25 -1.54 -16.17
CA THR A 113 11.25 -3.00 -16.10
C THR A 113 10.21 -3.52 -15.11
N ILE A 114 9.60 -4.68 -15.43
CA ILE A 114 8.74 -5.38 -14.47
C ILE A 114 9.60 -5.89 -13.32
N THR A 115 9.25 -5.49 -12.11
CA THR A 115 9.91 -5.94 -10.89
C THR A 115 8.96 -6.80 -10.08
N LEU A 116 9.43 -8.00 -9.69
CA LEU A 116 8.71 -8.91 -8.80
C LEU A 116 9.48 -9.04 -7.48
N LYS A 117 8.77 -8.97 -6.36
CA LYS A 117 9.32 -9.19 -5.01
C LYS A 117 8.35 -9.99 -4.15
N ASN A 118 8.88 -10.53 -3.04
CA ASN A 118 8.07 -11.19 -2.02
C ASN A 118 7.20 -12.32 -2.59
N VAL A 119 7.76 -13.10 -3.52
CA VAL A 119 7.06 -14.26 -4.08
C VAL A 119 7.00 -15.36 -3.03
N LEU A 120 5.79 -15.75 -2.66
CA LEU A 120 5.56 -16.82 -1.69
C LEU A 120 4.21 -17.49 -1.95
N ASN A 121 3.99 -18.64 -1.32
CA ASN A 121 2.68 -19.24 -1.22
C ASN A 121 2.17 -19.23 0.23
N TYR A 122 0.90 -18.91 0.43
CA TYR A 122 0.27 -18.85 1.75
C TYR A 122 -1.17 -19.39 1.71
N PRO A 123 -1.59 -20.21 2.67
CA PRO A 123 -0.78 -20.79 3.74
C PRO A 123 0.27 -21.79 3.22
N ASN A 124 1.34 -22.01 4.00
CA ASN A 124 2.36 -23.02 3.75
C ASN A 124 2.88 -23.55 5.09
N PRO A 125 2.64 -24.83 5.44
CA PRO A 125 1.90 -25.83 4.65
C PRO A 125 0.39 -25.55 4.57
N PHE A 126 -0.30 -26.14 3.60
CA PHE A 126 -1.73 -25.98 3.40
C PHE A 126 -2.46 -27.34 3.43
N VAL A 127 -3.79 -27.30 3.67
CA VAL A 127 -4.65 -28.50 3.76
C VAL A 127 -5.57 -28.62 2.53
N SER A 128 -6.19 -27.51 2.12
CA SER A 128 -7.18 -27.49 1.05
C SER A 128 -6.75 -26.68 -0.17
N TYR A 129 -6.05 -25.58 0.02
CA TYR A 129 -5.51 -24.74 -1.05
C TYR A 129 -4.42 -23.83 -0.51
N THR A 130 -3.64 -23.26 -1.41
CA THR A 130 -2.68 -22.18 -1.18
C THR A 130 -2.85 -21.09 -2.22
N GLU A 131 -2.55 -19.85 -1.84
CA GLU A 131 -2.51 -18.71 -2.75
C GLU A 131 -1.06 -18.37 -3.08
N PHE A 132 -0.77 -18.01 -4.31
CA PHE A 132 0.53 -17.47 -4.70
C PHE A 132 0.49 -15.96 -4.60
N TRP A 133 1.32 -15.42 -3.71
CA TRP A 133 1.43 -13.99 -3.48
C TRP A 133 2.70 -13.46 -4.11
N PHE A 134 2.62 -12.31 -4.73
CA PHE A 134 3.78 -11.59 -5.23
C PHE A 134 3.48 -10.09 -5.30
N SER A 135 4.53 -9.28 -5.04
CA SER A 135 4.49 -7.84 -5.25
C SER A 135 5.06 -7.49 -6.61
N HIS A 136 4.49 -6.49 -7.28
CA HIS A 136 4.91 -6.02 -8.60
C HIS A 136 4.78 -4.50 -8.71
N ASN A 137 5.40 -3.89 -9.72
CA ASN A 137 5.39 -2.45 -9.97
C ASN A 137 4.44 -2.01 -11.09
N ARG A 138 3.41 -2.82 -11.43
CA ARG A 138 2.46 -2.58 -12.52
C ARG A 138 1.00 -2.59 -12.03
N PRO A 139 0.58 -1.67 -11.14
CA PRO A 139 -0.82 -1.56 -10.77
C PRO A 139 -1.66 -1.11 -11.97
N PHE A 140 -2.91 -1.53 -12.04
CA PHE A 140 -3.87 -1.23 -13.11
C PHE A 140 -3.49 -1.73 -14.51
N GLU A 141 -2.43 -2.55 -14.63
CA GLU A 141 -2.02 -3.17 -15.89
C GLU A 141 -2.30 -4.67 -15.87
N PRO A 142 -2.76 -5.28 -16.98
CA PRO A 142 -2.90 -6.72 -17.07
C PRO A 142 -1.52 -7.37 -17.16
N LEU A 143 -1.23 -8.28 -16.22
CA LEU A 143 -0.01 -9.07 -16.17
C LEU A 143 -0.32 -10.51 -16.58
N GLU A 144 0.39 -11.04 -17.56
CA GLU A 144 0.36 -12.46 -17.87
C GLU A 144 1.31 -13.21 -16.94
N VAL A 145 0.75 -14.02 -16.05
CA VAL A 145 1.50 -14.72 -15.02
C VAL A 145 1.45 -16.22 -15.27
N GLN A 146 2.61 -16.86 -15.25
CA GLN A 146 2.74 -18.30 -15.22
C GLN A 146 3.33 -18.74 -13.88
N VAL A 147 2.62 -19.63 -13.19
CA VAL A 147 3.09 -20.27 -11.97
C VAL A 147 3.35 -21.73 -12.28
N GLN A 148 4.52 -22.24 -11.88
CA GLN A 148 4.88 -23.64 -11.98
C GLN A 148 5.27 -24.19 -10.62
N VAL A 149 4.71 -25.32 -10.25
CA VAL A 149 5.10 -26.09 -9.06
C VAL A 149 5.94 -27.28 -9.51
N MET A 150 7.08 -27.44 -8.88
CA MET A 150 8.07 -28.46 -9.23
C MET A 150 8.43 -29.30 -8.01
N THR A 151 8.79 -30.57 -8.26
CA THR A 151 9.47 -31.37 -7.24
C THR A 151 10.87 -30.81 -6.97
N ILE A 152 11.48 -31.25 -5.88
CA ILE A 152 12.88 -30.88 -5.55
C ILE A 152 13.89 -31.35 -6.62
N THR A 153 13.48 -32.30 -7.51
CA THR A 153 14.30 -32.78 -8.63
C THR A 153 14.05 -32.01 -9.92
N GLY A 154 13.19 -30.97 -9.89
CA GLY A 154 12.89 -30.10 -11.03
C GLY A 154 11.79 -30.61 -11.97
N LYS A 155 11.08 -31.72 -11.63
CA LYS A 155 9.93 -32.16 -12.41
C LYS A 155 8.73 -31.25 -12.15
N ILE A 156 8.16 -30.66 -13.21
CA ILE A 156 6.92 -29.87 -13.13
C ILE A 156 5.75 -30.80 -12.80
N VAL A 157 5.01 -30.51 -11.74
CA VAL A 157 3.82 -31.24 -11.31
C VAL A 157 2.54 -30.45 -11.56
N TRP A 158 2.64 -29.13 -11.69
CA TRP A 158 1.49 -28.28 -11.97
C TRP A 158 1.92 -26.97 -12.65
N THR A 159 1.08 -26.46 -13.55
CA THR A 159 1.29 -25.18 -14.24
C THR A 159 -0.03 -24.44 -14.35
N LYS A 160 -0.04 -23.18 -14.02
CA LYS A 160 -1.18 -22.26 -14.20
C LYS A 160 -0.72 -21.03 -14.98
N ASN A 161 -1.47 -20.69 -16.03
CA ASN A 161 -1.35 -19.41 -16.73
C ASN A 161 -2.61 -18.59 -16.42
N GLN A 162 -2.42 -17.36 -15.99
CA GLN A 162 -3.54 -16.47 -15.64
C GLN A 162 -3.15 -15.02 -15.90
N THR A 163 -4.09 -14.24 -16.45
CA THR A 163 -3.96 -12.80 -16.50
C THR A 163 -4.42 -12.21 -15.16
N VAL A 164 -3.59 -11.41 -14.51
CA VAL A 164 -3.84 -10.78 -13.22
C VAL A 164 -3.80 -9.27 -13.41
N MET A 165 -4.77 -8.56 -12.85
CA MET A 165 -4.77 -7.11 -12.77
C MET A 165 -5.14 -6.69 -11.35
N THR A 166 -4.31 -5.85 -10.73
CA THR A 166 -4.49 -5.39 -9.35
C THR A 166 -4.56 -3.88 -9.30
N ASP A 167 -5.28 -3.36 -8.32
CA ASP A 167 -5.35 -1.93 -8.04
C ASP A 167 -4.14 -1.45 -7.23
N GLY A 168 -3.51 -2.36 -6.49
CA GLY A 168 -2.29 -2.15 -5.72
C GLY A 168 -1.09 -2.92 -6.26
N PHE A 169 -0.05 -3.04 -5.45
CA PHE A 169 1.23 -3.67 -5.81
C PHE A 169 1.33 -5.13 -5.37
N LEU A 170 0.30 -5.70 -4.74
CA LEU A 170 0.26 -7.08 -4.29
C LEU A 170 -0.80 -7.86 -5.05
N SER A 171 -0.43 -9.01 -5.64
CA SER A 171 -1.35 -9.98 -6.19
C SER A 171 -1.48 -11.20 -5.29
N ARG A 172 -2.71 -11.74 -5.18
CA ARG A 172 -3.08 -12.94 -4.44
C ARG A 172 -4.06 -13.83 -5.23
N ASP A 173 -4.25 -13.55 -6.50
CA ASP A 173 -5.38 -14.07 -7.30
C ASP A 173 -5.16 -15.49 -7.83
N ILE A 174 -3.96 -16.03 -7.70
CA ILE A 174 -3.63 -17.36 -8.22
C ILE A 174 -3.65 -18.36 -7.08
N THR A 175 -4.50 -19.38 -7.22
CA THR A 175 -4.69 -20.42 -6.20
C THR A 175 -4.41 -21.82 -6.76
N TRP A 176 -3.99 -22.72 -5.88
CA TRP A 176 -3.78 -24.14 -6.16
C TRP A 176 -4.28 -25.00 -5.00
N ASP A 177 -4.98 -26.10 -5.32
CA ASP A 177 -5.57 -27.03 -4.36
C ASP A 177 -4.66 -28.23 -4.00
N GLY A 178 -3.43 -28.24 -4.52
CA GLY A 178 -2.47 -29.32 -4.27
C GLY A 178 -2.69 -30.57 -5.13
N LYS A 179 -3.58 -30.50 -6.13
CA LYS A 179 -3.87 -31.60 -7.07
C LYS A 179 -3.32 -31.29 -8.46
N ASP A 180 -3.03 -32.34 -9.18
CA ASP A 180 -2.52 -32.28 -10.58
C ASP A 180 -3.63 -31.93 -11.57
#